data_b5bf2a0280a92a72bfba672f8341038a
#
_entry.id   b5bf2a0280a92a72bfba672f8341038a
#
_cell.length_a   1.000
_cell.length_b   1.000
_cell.length_c   1.000
_cell.angle_alpha   90.00
_cell.angle_beta   90.00
_cell.angle_gamma   90.00
#
_symmetry.space_group_name_H-M   'P 1'
#
loop_
_entity.id
_entity.type
_entity.pdbx_description
1 polymer ?
#
loop_
_entity_poly.entity_id
_entity_poly.type
_entity_poly.pdbx_seq_one_letter_code
_entity_poly.pdbx_strand_id
1 'polypeptide(L)'
;MKIKRLGGVVAIAVVALGALAIAGCGGQQASASSNTAPSAAPSAAASPAGGPVLPVASDPIVNTSTKPGLEITGIMVENNVDPVTKKDLGDRLQMTLVNTSSSTLSELEAYYNMTDSTTNKSEGYYQKLTGLTIAPGASQTIYFDTDSGPGHYRENIYSLYRTSPNEVVIDVKVSAPGFAPATAQVKKAVGTGEKAGE
;
A
#
# COMPACT_ATOMS: atom_id res chain seq x y z
N MET A 1 24.66 -9.81 -43.11
CA MET A 1 25.94 -9.85 -42.41
C MET A 1 25.81 -10.75 -41.18
N LYS A 2 26.47 -11.93 -41.23
CA LYS A 2 26.37 -13.00 -40.21
C LYS A 2 27.46 -12.80 -39.19
N ILE A 3 27.14 -12.83 -37.87
CA ILE A 3 28.13 -13.04 -36.80
C ILE A 3 27.43 -13.91 -35.72
N LYS A 4 27.75 -15.05 -35.68
CA LYS A 4 28.44 -16.11 -34.92
C LYS A 4 28.16 -16.06 -33.39
N ARG A 5 27.58 -17.19 -32.95
CA ARG A 5 27.47 -17.68 -31.57
C ARG A 5 28.86 -17.95 -30.97
N LEU A 6 28.99 -17.68 -29.68
CA LEU A 6 29.98 -18.35 -28.86
C LEU A 6 29.31 -18.81 -27.56
N GLY A 7 29.33 -20.10 -27.35
CA GLY A 7 28.92 -20.76 -26.13
C GLY A 7 30.08 -20.77 -25.13
N GLY A 8 29.71 -20.75 -23.88
CA GLY A 8 30.62 -20.96 -22.74
C GLY A 8 29.94 -21.91 -21.75
N VAL A 9 30.33 -23.16 -21.81
CA VAL A 9 30.04 -24.20 -20.82
C VAL A 9 31.10 -24.07 -19.73
N VAL A 10 30.69 -23.98 -18.47
CA VAL A 10 31.57 -24.19 -17.34
C VAL A 10 30.95 -25.18 -16.36
N ALA A 11 31.79 -26.15 -16.03
CA ALA A 11 31.52 -27.43 -15.46
C ALA A 11 31.21 -27.38 -13.95
N ILE A 12 30.49 -28.42 -13.58
CA ILE A 12 30.18 -28.91 -12.26
C ILE A 12 31.43 -29.41 -11.53
N ALA A 13 31.60 -29.05 -10.28
CA ALA A 13 32.46 -29.75 -9.35
C ALA A 13 31.65 -30.23 -8.13
N VAL A 14 31.43 -31.51 -8.11
CA VAL A 14 30.92 -32.26 -6.97
C VAL A 14 32.14 -32.68 -6.12
N VAL A 15 32.12 -32.38 -4.84
CA VAL A 15 33.02 -33.03 -3.87
C VAL A 15 32.20 -33.66 -2.74
N ALA A 16 32.44 -34.92 -2.61
CA ALA A 16 31.73 -35.85 -1.71
C ALA A 16 32.46 -36.01 -0.36
N LEU A 17 31.67 -36.42 0.61
CA LEU A 17 31.90 -37.28 1.76
C LEU A 17 33.11 -37.03 2.71
N GLY A 18 32.74 -36.91 3.98
CA GLY A 18 33.59 -37.20 5.12
C GLY A 18 32.76 -37.46 6.37
N ALA A 19 32.33 -38.69 6.59
CA ALA A 19 31.73 -39.11 7.84
C ALA A 19 32.87 -39.46 8.83
N LEU A 20 32.82 -38.90 10.03
CA LEU A 20 33.58 -39.43 11.18
C LEU A 20 32.71 -39.42 12.41
N ALA A 21 32.34 -40.61 12.86
CA ALA A 21 31.70 -40.86 14.13
C ALA A 21 32.77 -40.97 15.23
N ILE A 22 32.63 -40.20 16.29
CA ILE A 22 33.31 -40.43 17.56
C ILE A 22 32.29 -40.38 18.68
N ALA A 23 32.07 -41.52 19.31
CA ALA A 23 31.35 -41.65 20.56
C ALA A 23 32.26 -41.19 21.72
N GLY A 24 31.73 -40.36 22.61
CA GLY A 24 32.38 -39.91 23.83
C GLY A 24 31.35 -39.50 24.86
N CYS A 25 31.19 -40.35 25.87
CA CYS A 25 30.36 -40.16 27.07
C CYS A 25 30.86 -39.01 27.94
N GLY A 26 29.95 -38.32 28.60
CA GLY A 26 30.11 -37.80 29.97
C GLY A 26 30.26 -36.29 30.11
N GLY A 27 29.37 -35.69 30.89
CA GLY A 27 29.64 -34.38 31.53
C GLY A 27 28.55 -33.34 31.35
N GLN A 28 27.67 -33.31 32.29
CA GLN A 28 26.91 -32.20 32.91
C GLN A 28 26.93 -30.82 32.21
N GLN A 29 25.80 -30.41 31.78
CA GLN A 29 25.01 -29.23 32.14
C GLN A 29 25.72 -27.84 32.14
N ALA A 30 25.46 -27.13 31.05
CA ALA A 30 25.25 -25.69 31.13
C ALA A 30 24.22 -25.30 30.05
N SER A 31 23.03 -24.98 30.51
CA SER A 31 21.97 -24.44 29.68
C SER A 31 22.40 -23.04 29.14
N ALA A 32 22.87 -23.03 27.91
CA ALA A 32 22.94 -21.79 27.16
C ALA A 32 21.59 -21.65 26.43
N SER A 33 20.68 -20.88 26.99
CA SER A 33 19.52 -20.38 26.30
C SER A 33 19.94 -19.50 25.14
N SER A 34 20.02 -20.06 23.95
CA SER A 34 20.05 -19.28 22.73
C SER A 34 18.66 -18.63 22.56
N ASN A 35 18.53 -17.42 23.07
CA ASN A 35 17.44 -16.53 22.70
C ASN A 35 17.56 -16.18 21.21
N THR A 36 17.05 -17.06 20.38
CA THR A 36 16.66 -16.68 19.02
C THR A 36 15.43 -15.81 19.18
N ALA A 37 15.63 -14.49 19.16
CA ALA A 37 14.51 -13.55 19.09
C ALA A 37 13.68 -13.93 17.87
N PRO A 38 12.37 -14.17 18.01
CA PRO A 38 11.50 -14.30 16.86
C PRO A 38 11.56 -12.99 16.10
N SER A 39 11.96 -13.06 14.83
CA SER A 39 11.78 -11.95 13.89
C SER A 39 10.30 -11.60 13.94
N ALA A 40 9.98 -10.46 14.53
CA ALA A 40 8.64 -9.96 14.57
C ALA A 40 8.20 -9.70 13.12
N ALA A 41 7.35 -10.57 12.61
CA ALA A 41 6.57 -10.25 11.43
C ALA A 41 5.86 -8.91 11.70
N PRO A 42 5.76 -8.00 10.71
CA PRO A 42 5.04 -6.76 10.90
C PRO A 42 3.62 -7.11 11.35
N SER A 43 3.27 -6.68 12.56
CA SER A 43 1.93 -6.84 13.11
C SER A 43 0.99 -6.05 12.21
N ALA A 44 0.21 -6.74 11.40
CA ALA A 44 -0.86 -6.14 10.63
C ALA A 44 -1.86 -5.56 11.64
N ALA A 45 -1.80 -4.26 11.85
CA ALA A 45 -2.81 -3.58 12.63
C ALA A 45 -4.15 -3.72 11.89
N ALA A 46 -5.13 -4.35 12.54
CA ALA A 46 -6.48 -4.42 12.03
C ALA A 46 -7.01 -3.00 11.87
N SER A 47 -7.52 -2.68 10.68
CA SER A 47 -8.32 -1.46 10.49
C SER A 47 -9.43 -1.43 11.53
N PRO A 48 -9.68 -0.30 12.19
CA PRO A 48 -10.79 -0.20 13.13
C PRO A 48 -12.10 -0.49 12.40
N ALA A 49 -12.92 -1.36 12.97
CA ALA A 49 -14.31 -1.58 12.56
C ALA A 49 -15.11 -0.31 12.87
N GLY A 50 -14.95 0.73 12.05
CA GLY A 50 -15.68 1.99 12.11
C GLY A 50 -16.87 1.94 11.15
N GLY A 51 -17.93 2.69 11.47
CA GLY A 51 -19.05 2.94 10.57
C GLY A 51 -18.61 3.61 9.25
N PRO A 52 -19.57 3.92 8.37
CA PRO A 52 -19.25 4.56 7.09
C PRO A 52 -18.49 5.88 7.32
N VAL A 53 -17.50 6.13 6.48
CA VAL A 53 -16.77 7.40 6.50
C VAL A 53 -17.71 8.50 6.02
N LEU A 54 -17.90 9.54 6.84
CA LEU A 54 -18.79 10.66 6.50
C LEU A 54 -17.99 11.78 5.82
N PRO A 55 -18.63 12.54 4.93
CA PRO A 55 -18.01 13.72 4.33
C PRO A 55 -17.62 14.77 5.38
N VAL A 56 -16.50 15.44 5.15
CA VAL A 56 -16.02 16.58 5.93
C VAL A 56 -16.17 17.88 5.13
N ALA A 57 -16.38 18.99 5.82
CA ALA A 57 -16.63 20.28 5.17
C ALA A 57 -15.39 20.86 4.47
N SER A 58 -14.19 20.49 4.91
CA SER A 58 -12.92 20.98 4.35
C SER A 58 -11.78 20.01 4.72
N ASP A 59 -10.64 20.18 4.05
CA ASP A 59 -9.41 19.46 4.37
C ASP A 59 -8.93 19.80 5.80
N PRO A 60 -8.91 18.83 6.73
CA PRO A 60 -8.44 19.07 8.09
C PRO A 60 -6.92 18.91 8.25
N ILE A 61 -6.20 18.48 7.21
CA ILE A 61 -4.76 18.23 7.29
C ILE A 61 -4.00 19.55 7.39
N VAL A 62 -3.40 19.78 8.56
CA VAL A 62 -2.52 20.93 8.83
C VAL A 62 -1.08 20.43 8.87
N ASN A 63 -0.39 20.51 7.76
CA ASN A 63 1.02 20.15 7.65
C ASN A 63 1.73 21.16 6.74
N THR A 64 2.64 21.94 7.32
CA THR A 64 3.40 22.99 6.63
C THR A 64 4.84 22.56 6.32
N SER A 65 5.19 21.30 6.54
CA SER A 65 6.52 20.81 6.23
C SER A 65 6.79 20.87 4.71
N THR A 66 7.99 21.25 4.35
CA THR A 66 8.47 21.25 2.97
C THR A 66 9.53 20.19 2.70
N LYS A 67 9.88 19.40 3.73
CA LYS A 67 10.89 18.34 3.61
C LYS A 67 10.35 17.19 2.74
N PRO A 68 10.99 16.84 1.62
CA PRO A 68 10.56 15.71 0.80
C PRO A 68 10.71 14.39 1.53
N GLY A 69 9.95 13.37 1.14
CA GLY A 69 10.07 12.03 1.74
C GLY A 69 8.84 11.14 1.59
N LEU A 70 7.70 11.71 1.20
CA LEU A 70 6.49 10.96 0.88
C LEU A 70 6.07 11.24 -0.56
N GLU A 71 5.77 10.19 -1.32
CA GLU A 71 5.27 10.29 -2.69
C GLU A 71 4.03 9.40 -2.88
N ILE A 72 3.16 9.78 -3.81
CA ILE A 72 2.03 8.97 -4.27
C ILE A 72 2.32 8.53 -5.69
N THR A 73 2.18 7.23 -5.95
CA THR A 73 2.32 6.63 -7.29
C THR A 73 1.17 5.65 -7.54
N GLY A 74 0.98 5.24 -8.79
CA GLY A 74 0.03 4.19 -9.15
C GLY A 74 -1.40 4.46 -8.68
N ILE A 75 -1.82 5.74 -8.66
CA ILE A 75 -3.20 6.10 -8.30
C ILE A 75 -4.16 5.67 -9.40
N MET A 76 -5.25 5.01 -9.01
CA MET A 76 -6.31 4.56 -9.91
C MET A 76 -7.65 4.44 -9.17
N VAL A 77 -8.75 4.41 -9.91
CA VAL A 77 -10.10 4.23 -9.38
C VAL A 77 -10.85 3.11 -10.08
N GLU A 78 -10.89 3.07 -11.38
CA GLU A 78 -11.59 2.07 -12.19
C GLU A 78 -10.61 1.14 -12.87
N ASN A 79 -11.12 0.00 -13.34
CA ASN A 79 -10.32 -1.00 -14.05
C ASN A 79 -9.14 -1.52 -13.22
N ASN A 80 -9.34 -1.65 -11.91
CA ASN A 80 -8.35 -2.29 -11.05
C ASN A 80 -8.18 -3.76 -11.44
N VAL A 81 -6.93 -4.22 -11.51
CA VAL A 81 -6.59 -5.59 -11.86
C VAL A 81 -5.62 -6.15 -10.84
N ASP A 82 -5.94 -7.33 -10.31
CA ASP A 82 -5.03 -8.04 -9.41
C ASP A 82 -3.69 -8.32 -10.13
N PRO A 83 -2.56 -7.86 -9.60
CA PRO A 83 -1.27 -7.97 -10.28
C PRO A 83 -0.76 -9.41 -10.41
N VAL A 84 -1.27 -10.34 -9.60
CA VAL A 84 -0.85 -11.75 -9.59
C VAL A 84 -1.80 -12.59 -10.44
N THR A 85 -3.11 -12.53 -10.14
CA THR A 85 -4.12 -13.39 -10.79
C THR A 85 -4.61 -12.82 -12.12
N LYS A 86 -4.35 -11.53 -12.41
CA LYS A 86 -4.82 -10.81 -13.61
C LYS A 86 -6.34 -10.78 -13.74
N LYS A 87 -7.05 -10.90 -12.63
CA LYS A 87 -8.51 -10.77 -12.58
C LYS A 87 -8.89 -9.34 -12.27
N ASP A 88 -10.03 -8.92 -12.81
CA ASP A 88 -10.63 -7.64 -12.45
C ASP A 88 -11.00 -7.64 -10.98
N LEU A 89 -10.75 -6.54 -10.33
CA LEU A 89 -11.11 -6.25 -8.94
C LEU A 89 -12.22 -5.21 -8.94
N GLY A 90 -13.02 -5.19 -7.88
CA GLY A 90 -14.03 -4.15 -7.68
C GLY A 90 -13.41 -2.75 -7.72
N ASP A 91 -14.12 -1.81 -8.32
CA ASP A 91 -13.67 -0.42 -8.46
C ASP A 91 -13.48 0.23 -7.08
N ARG A 92 -12.34 0.88 -6.91
CA ARG A 92 -11.91 1.49 -5.64
C ARG A 92 -10.88 2.58 -5.89
N LEU A 93 -10.77 3.53 -5.00
CA LEU A 93 -9.61 4.43 -4.99
C LEU A 93 -8.41 3.65 -4.42
N GLN A 94 -7.39 3.50 -5.25
CA GLN A 94 -6.14 2.82 -4.90
C GLN A 94 -4.96 3.73 -5.16
N MET A 95 -3.92 3.65 -4.32
CA MET A 95 -2.65 4.33 -4.57
C MET A 95 -1.51 3.63 -3.84
N THR A 96 -0.29 3.83 -4.34
CA THR A 96 0.93 3.37 -3.67
C THR A 96 1.65 4.56 -3.05
N LEU A 97 1.88 4.49 -1.75
CA LEU A 97 2.66 5.45 -0.99
C LEU A 97 4.11 5.00 -0.95
N VAL A 98 5.02 5.88 -1.31
CA VAL A 98 6.47 5.60 -1.36
C VAL A 98 7.17 6.46 -0.33
N ASN A 99 7.97 5.84 0.52
CA ASN A 99 8.85 6.53 1.45
C ASN A 99 10.24 6.71 0.80
N THR A 100 10.51 7.90 0.30
CA THR A 100 11.82 8.25 -0.28
C THR A 100 12.79 8.83 0.74
N SER A 101 12.40 8.88 2.02
CA SER A 101 13.23 9.40 3.12
C SER A 101 14.07 8.32 3.77
N SER A 102 14.98 8.75 4.64
CA SER A 102 15.78 7.85 5.49
C SER A 102 15.13 7.50 6.83
N SER A 103 13.90 7.94 7.08
CA SER A 103 13.17 7.71 8.33
C SER A 103 11.88 6.95 8.05
N THR A 104 11.42 6.13 8.99
CA THR A 104 10.10 5.49 8.87
C THR A 104 8.99 6.54 8.89
N LEU A 105 8.05 6.44 7.96
CA LEU A 105 6.82 7.21 7.97
C LEU A 105 5.78 6.48 8.82
N SER A 106 5.12 7.20 9.69
CA SER A 106 4.04 6.74 10.56
C SER A 106 3.01 7.84 10.76
N GLU A 107 1.90 7.54 11.44
CA GLU A 107 0.83 8.52 11.70
C GLU A 107 0.34 9.22 10.43
N LEU A 108 0.29 8.46 9.31
CA LEU A 108 -0.17 9.00 8.06
C LEU A 108 -1.67 9.29 8.11
N GLU A 109 -2.05 10.30 7.37
CA GLU A 109 -3.44 10.71 7.18
C GLU A 109 -3.71 11.04 5.72
N ALA A 110 -4.93 10.80 5.28
CA ALA A 110 -5.36 11.05 3.92
C ALA A 110 -6.61 11.93 3.90
N TYR A 111 -6.64 12.85 2.96
CA TYR A 111 -7.81 13.59 2.56
C TYR A 111 -7.99 13.43 1.06
N TYR A 112 -9.20 13.14 0.62
CA TYR A 112 -9.52 13.14 -0.80
C TYR A 112 -10.84 13.86 -1.04
N ASN A 113 -10.85 14.68 -2.09
CA ASN A 113 -12.00 15.47 -2.50
C ASN A 113 -12.49 15.01 -3.85
N MET A 114 -13.75 14.65 -3.93
CA MET A 114 -14.44 14.22 -5.15
C MET A 114 -15.26 15.37 -5.68
N THR A 115 -15.10 15.70 -6.96
CA THR A 115 -15.87 16.76 -7.63
C THR A 115 -16.50 16.22 -8.91
N ASP A 116 -17.82 16.25 -8.98
CA ASP A 116 -18.57 15.93 -10.19
C ASP A 116 -18.37 17.06 -11.21
N SER A 117 -17.77 16.74 -12.37
CA SER A 117 -17.39 17.70 -13.38
C SER A 117 -18.57 18.38 -14.09
N THR A 118 -19.77 17.82 -14.01
CA THR A 118 -20.97 18.36 -14.63
C THR A 118 -21.77 19.22 -13.67
N THR A 119 -21.97 18.77 -12.46
CA THR A 119 -22.83 19.44 -11.46
C THR A 119 -22.06 20.37 -10.53
N ASN A 120 -20.73 20.28 -10.51
CA ASN A 120 -19.84 20.94 -9.56
C ASN A 120 -20.14 20.60 -8.08
N LYS A 121 -20.88 19.54 -7.82
CA LYS A 121 -20.99 19.00 -6.45
C LYS A 121 -19.65 18.47 -6.00
N SER A 122 -19.32 18.70 -4.73
CA SER A 122 -18.05 18.26 -4.15
C SER A 122 -18.27 17.65 -2.78
N GLU A 123 -17.51 16.61 -2.48
CA GLU A 123 -17.49 15.90 -1.21
C GLU A 123 -16.05 15.62 -0.81
N GLY A 124 -15.67 16.01 0.42
CA GLY A 124 -14.37 15.73 0.98
C GLY A 124 -14.43 14.61 2.01
N TYR A 125 -13.43 13.74 2.04
CA TYR A 125 -13.29 12.65 3.00
C TYR A 125 -11.92 12.69 3.67
N TYR A 126 -11.89 12.44 4.96
CA TYR A 126 -10.66 12.41 5.74
C TYR A 126 -10.55 11.13 6.56
N GLN A 127 -9.36 10.54 6.59
CA GLN A 127 -9.08 9.35 7.38
C GLN A 127 -7.65 9.37 7.91
N LYS A 128 -7.48 8.95 9.16
CA LYS A 128 -6.18 8.53 9.68
C LYS A 128 -5.87 7.13 9.16
N LEU A 129 -4.70 6.96 8.56
CA LEU A 129 -4.23 5.66 8.05
C LEU A 129 -3.64 4.85 9.22
N THR A 130 -4.51 4.52 10.18
CA THR A 130 -4.12 3.88 11.44
C THR A 130 -3.40 2.56 11.19
N GLY A 131 -2.27 2.37 11.85
CA GLY A 131 -1.46 1.16 11.74
C GLY A 131 -0.53 1.13 10.53
N LEU A 132 -0.64 2.09 9.61
CA LEU A 132 0.26 2.17 8.46
C LEU A 132 1.61 2.72 8.90
N THR A 133 2.66 1.96 8.60
CA THR A 133 4.06 2.41 8.71
C THR A 133 4.80 2.02 7.45
N ILE A 134 5.64 2.91 6.94
CA ILE A 134 6.41 2.67 5.72
C ILE A 134 7.88 2.88 6.05
N ALA A 135 8.67 1.82 6.00
CA ALA A 135 10.10 1.86 6.26
C ALA A 135 10.85 2.71 5.22
N PRO A 136 12.05 3.21 5.51
CA PRO A 136 12.87 3.95 4.55
C PRO A 136 13.05 3.18 3.23
N GLY A 137 12.81 3.85 2.10
CA GLY A 137 12.93 3.27 0.76
C GLY A 137 11.85 2.24 0.40
N ALA A 138 10.90 1.96 1.29
CA ALA A 138 9.81 1.02 1.04
C ALA A 138 8.59 1.73 0.43
N SER A 139 7.65 0.92 -0.06
CA SER A 139 6.35 1.39 -0.53
C SER A 139 5.24 0.50 0.02
N GLN A 140 4.03 1.07 0.14
CA GLN A 140 2.84 0.37 0.56
C GLN A 140 1.66 0.81 -0.30
N THR A 141 0.96 -0.15 -0.90
CA THR A 141 -0.31 0.14 -1.59
C THR A 141 -1.44 0.16 -0.57
N ILE A 142 -2.29 1.17 -0.68
CA ILE A 142 -3.50 1.35 0.13
C ILE A 142 -4.73 1.43 -0.76
N TYR A 143 -5.86 1.07 -0.17
CA TYR A 143 -7.15 0.95 -0.84
C TYR A 143 -8.22 1.62 0.01
N PHE A 144 -9.09 2.39 -0.64
CA PHE A 144 -10.33 2.88 -0.05
C PHE A 144 -11.48 2.13 -0.69
N ASP A 145 -12.02 1.16 0.03
CA ASP A 145 -12.99 0.19 -0.45
C ASP A 145 -13.86 -0.37 0.70
N THR A 146 -14.59 -1.44 0.43
CA THR A 146 -15.41 -2.15 1.41
C THR A 146 -14.73 -3.35 2.02
N ASP A 147 -13.53 -3.69 1.54
CA ASP A 147 -12.74 -4.82 2.04
C ASP A 147 -12.16 -4.53 3.44
N SER A 148 -11.54 -5.53 4.01
CA SER A 148 -10.90 -5.45 5.32
C SER A 148 -9.53 -6.08 5.29
N GLY A 149 -8.63 -5.57 6.13
CA GLY A 149 -7.28 -6.09 6.26
C GLY A 149 -6.22 -4.99 6.14
N PRO A 150 -4.94 -5.34 6.11
CA PRO A 150 -3.85 -4.40 6.00
C PRO A 150 -3.92 -3.58 4.70
N GLY A 151 -3.85 -2.26 4.83
CA GLY A 151 -3.90 -1.36 3.68
C GLY A 151 -5.29 -1.01 3.19
N HIS A 152 -6.35 -1.66 3.70
CA HIS A 152 -7.74 -1.35 3.36
C HIS A 152 -8.32 -0.34 4.34
N TYR A 153 -8.90 0.72 3.82
CA TYR A 153 -9.56 1.79 4.55
C TYR A 153 -10.98 1.95 4.02
N ARG A 154 -11.93 2.09 4.92
CA ARG A 154 -13.35 2.18 4.56
C ARG A 154 -13.62 3.36 3.65
N GLU A 155 -14.42 3.15 2.62
CA GLU A 155 -15.01 4.20 1.80
C GLU A 155 -16.46 4.51 2.22
N ASN A 156 -17.01 5.60 1.67
CA ASN A 156 -18.43 5.87 1.71
C ASN A 156 -19.06 5.34 0.43
N ILE A 157 -19.87 4.28 0.54
CA ILE A 157 -20.57 3.66 -0.60
C ILE A 157 -21.63 4.59 -1.23
N TYR A 158 -21.96 5.71 -0.59
CA TYR A 158 -22.85 6.75 -1.12
C TYR A 158 -22.11 7.96 -1.66
N SER A 159 -20.80 7.87 -1.85
CA SER A 159 -19.96 8.94 -2.37
C SER A 159 -20.30 9.29 -3.81
N LEU A 160 -19.86 10.46 -4.25
CA LEU A 160 -19.96 10.87 -5.66
C LEU A 160 -19.28 9.87 -6.60
N TYR A 161 -18.20 9.22 -6.16
CA TYR A 161 -17.54 8.18 -6.94
C TYR A 161 -18.51 7.04 -7.28
N ARG A 162 -19.31 6.59 -6.30
CA ARG A 162 -20.24 5.46 -6.46
C ARG A 162 -21.58 5.84 -7.09
N THR A 163 -22.03 7.07 -6.91
CA THR A 163 -23.40 7.47 -7.23
C THR A 163 -23.55 8.40 -8.43
N SER A 164 -22.47 9.12 -8.80
CA SER A 164 -22.55 10.03 -9.93
C SER A 164 -22.41 9.31 -11.27
N PRO A 165 -23.32 9.54 -12.25
CA PRO A 165 -23.15 9.06 -13.61
C PRO A 165 -22.17 9.89 -14.44
N ASN A 166 -21.64 10.98 -13.89
CA ASN A 166 -20.74 11.91 -14.56
C ASN A 166 -19.27 11.55 -14.32
N GLU A 167 -18.37 12.23 -15.04
CA GLU A 167 -16.94 12.22 -14.67
C GLU A 167 -16.80 12.83 -13.27
N VAL A 168 -16.03 12.16 -12.40
CA VAL A 168 -15.67 12.67 -11.07
C VAL A 168 -14.17 12.82 -10.98
N VAL A 169 -13.72 14.03 -10.71
CA VAL A 169 -12.31 14.32 -10.40
C VAL A 169 -12.07 14.05 -8.92
N ILE A 170 -11.03 13.30 -8.61
CA ILE A 170 -10.64 12.96 -7.24
C ILE A 170 -9.25 13.52 -6.98
N ASP A 171 -9.18 14.57 -6.18
CA ASP A 171 -7.93 15.15 -5.68
C ASP A 171 -7.57 14.48 -4.36
N VAL A 172 -6.35 13.98 -4.25
CA VAL A 172 -5.86 13.28 -3.07
C VAL A 172 -4.69 14.02 -2.45
N LYS A 173 -4.68 14.09 -1.14
CA LYS A 173 -3.58 14.58 -0.31
C LYS A 173 -3.29 13.55 0.78
N VAL A 174 -2.04 13.11 0.87
CA VAL A 174 -1.56 12.26 1.97
C VAL A 174 -0.47 13.00 2.71
N SER A 175 -0.50 12.91 4.03
CA SER A 175 0.42 13.61 4.92
C SER A 175 1.06 12.65 5.88
N ALA A 176 2.34 12.88 6.16
CA ALA A 176 3.08 12.27 7.26
C ALA A 176 3.77 13.38 8.07
N PRO A 177 3.79 13.31 9.40
CA PRO A 177 4.42 14.32 10.23
C PRO A 177 5.88 14.55 9.87
N GLY A 178 6.26 15.83 9.74
CA GLY A 178 7.64 16.23 9.45
C GLY A 178 8.07 16.10 7.99
N PHE A 179 7.19 15.69 7.07
CA PHE A 179 7.42 15.63 5.64
C PHE A 179 6.38 16.43 4.87
N ALA A 180 6.75 16.94 3.69
CA ALA A 180 5.82 17.62 2.81
C ALA A 180 4.67 16.68 2.43
N PRO A 181 3.41 17.16 2.45
CA PRO A 181 2.30 16.37 1.95
C PRO A 181 2.50 16.00 0.48
N ALA A 182 2.16 14.79 0.13
CA ALA A 182 2.09 14.33 -1.25
C ALA A 182 0.66 14.53 -1.78
N THR A 183 0.54 14.92 -3.05
CA THR A 183 -0.75 15.10 -3.73
C THR A 183 -0.78 14.34 -5.04
N ALA A 184 -1.97 13.89 -5.42
CA ALA A 184 -2.21 13.25 -6.71
C ALA A 184 -3.67 13.50 -7.13
N GLN A 185 -3.96 13.28 -8.40
CA GLN A 185 -5.30 13.40 -8.96
C GLN A 185 -5.60 12.17 -9.83
N VAL A 186 -6.85 11.73 -9.79
CA VAL A 186 -7.36 10.68 -10.67
C VAL A 186 -8.80 11.02 -11.07
N LYS A 187 -9.29 10.43 -12.15
CA LYS A 187 -10.64 10.64 -12.64
C LYS A 187 -11.38 9.32 -12.77
N LYS A 188 -12.59 9.29 -12.25
CA LYS A 188 -13.62 8.33 -12.61
C LYS A 188 -14.25 8.79 -13.92
N ALA A 189 -14.33 7.90 -14.90
CA ALA A 189 -14.97 8.20 -16.19
C ALA A 189 -16.48 8.45 -16.05
N VAL A 190 -17.12 8.87 -17.12
CA VAL A 190 -18.58 8.95 -17.21
C VAL A 190 -19.19 7.55 -17.08
N GLY A 191 -20.20 7.43 -16.26
CA GLY A 191 -20.84 6.17 -15.85
C GLY A 191 -20.78 6.00 -14.34
N THR A 192 -21.36 4.93 -13.80
CA THR A 192 -21.31 4.64 -12.36
C THR A 192 -20.02 3.91 -11.96
N GLY A 193 -19.15 3.59 -12.92
CA GLY A 193 -17.90 2.92 -12.70
C GLY A 193 -18.00 1.41 -12.51
N GLU A 194 -19.13 0.93 -12.03
CA GLU A 194 -19.30 -0.50 -11.78
C GLU A 194 -19.96 -1.20 -12.97
N LYS A 195 -19.35 -2.29 -13.42
CA LYS A 195 -19.96 -3.23 -14.34
C LYS A 195 -20.80 -4.22 -13.55
N ALA A 196 -21.96 -4.56 -14.08
CA ALA A 196 -22.80 -5.59 -13.47
C ALA A 196 -22.01 -6.90 -13.34
N GLY A 197 -21.77 -7.34 -12.08
CA GLY A 197 -21.05 -8.57 -11.78
C GLY A 197 -19.63 -8.39 -11.18
N GLU A 198 -19.22 -7.17 -10.89
CA GLU A 198 -18.00 -6.86 -10.13
C GLU A 198 -18.30 -6.74 -8.63
#